data_ff3c83ac33d6c6b79ced8d212793fdbe
#
_entry.id   ff3c83ac33d6c6b79ced8d212793fdbe
#
_cell.length_a   1.000
_cell.length_b   1.000
_cell.length_c   1.000
_cell.angle_alpha   90.00
_cell.angle_beta   90.00
_cell.angle_gamma   90.00
#
_symmetry.space_group_name_H-M   'P 1'
#
loop_
_entity.id
_entity.type
_entity.pdbx_description
1 polymer ?
#
loop_
_entity_poly.entity_id
_entity_poly.type
_entity_poly.pdbx_seq_one_letter_code
_entity_poly.pdbx_strand_id
1 'polypeptide(L)'
;YAETGATAAQWLQRQFKQPMVRTTPIGVQGTRAFMREVTAIIESLGGTMPPVDESSLRAPWYSRSVDSTYLTGKRVFIFGDATHAVAAARVASREMGFNVVGLGTYSREQAREVREAATELGLEALITDDYLLVEETVAALQPELVLGTQMERHIAKRLGIPCAVISAPVHVQDFPARYAPQMGFEGANVLFDTWVHPLMMGLEEHLLHMFKDDFEFHQEAAPSHLGSVMRGQAPLPTGRPTDSSEDADVAVAAAAPSDTAAAVSADAPPTGAPTWTADGEKELKKIPFFVRGKAKRNTERFAVDQGIALITVETLYDAKAHFSR
;
A
#
# COMPACT_ATOMS: atom_id res chain seq x y z
N TYR A 1 22.98 -10.77 12.13
CA TYR A 1 22.76 -9.75 11.13
C TYR A 1 23.36 -8.47 11.58
N ALA A 2 23.63 -7.64 10.70
CA ALA A 2 24.43 -6.51 10.55
C ALA A 2 24.86 -5.78 11.82
N GLU A 3 24.00 -5.26 12.66
CA GLU A 3 24.44 -4.48 13.83
C GLU A 3 25.20 -5.32 14.85
N THR A 4 24.62 -6.41 15.28
CA THR A 4 25.22 -7.25 16.32
C THR A 4 26.35 -8.13 15.79
N GLY A 5 26.31 -8.50 14.50
CA GLY A 5 27.29 -9.36 13.85
C GLY A 5 28.50 -8.63 13.25
N ALA A 6 28.36 -7.36 12.89
CA ALA A 6 29.37 -6.62 12.13
C ALA A 6 30.71 -6.52 12.87
N THR A 7 30.70 -6.21 14.15
CA THR A 7 31.94 -6.08 14.96
C THR A 7 32.68 -7.42 15.06
N ALA A 8 31.93 -8.50 15.30
CA ALA A 8 32.51 -9.85 15.35
C ALA A 8 33.09 -10.28 14.00
N ALA A 9 32.35 -10.07 12.90
CA ALA A 9 32.81 -10.37 11.56
C ALA A 9 34.07 -9.56 11.15
N GLN A 10 34.10 -8.27 11.48
CA GLN A 10 35.28 -7.44 11.27
C GLN A 10 36.48 -7.92 12.09
N TRP A 11 36.27 -8.35 13.32
CA TRP A 11 37.33 -8.91 14.14
C TRP A 11 37.90 -10.22 13.53
N LEU A 12 37.02 -11.13 13.09
CA LEU A 12 37.42 -12.35 12.37
C LEU A 12 38.18 -12.03 11.08
N GLN A 13 37.73 -11.06 10.31
CA GLN A 13 38.42 -10.60 9.11
C GLN A 13 39.86 -10.10 9.42
N ARG A 14 40.00 -9.30 10.47
CA ARG A 14 41.32 -8.74 10.87
C ARG A 14 42.26 -9.83 11.37
N GLN A 15 41.77 -10.72 12.27
CA GLN A 15 42.60 -11.74 12.91
C GLN A 15 42.92 -12.93 12.00
N PHE A 16 41.94 -13.42 11.30
CA PHE A 16 42.05 -14.67 10.57
C PHE A 16 41.99 -14.50 9.05
N LYS A 17 41.87 -13.27 8.56
CA LYS A 17 41.72 -12.94 7.13
C LYS A 17 40.51 -13.61 6.50
N GLN A 18 39.50 -13.93 7.30
CA GLN A 18 38.27 -14.51 6.78
C GLN A 18 37.55 -13.50 5.89
N PRO A 19 37.06 -13.89 4.70
CA PRO A 19 36.24 -13.02 3.89
C PRO A 19 34.94 -12.68 4.60
N MET A 20 34.44 -11.51 4.35
CA MET A 20 33.23 -10.99 4.97
C MET A 20 32.31 -10.42 3.89
N VAL A 21 31.06 -10.87 3.89
CA VAL A 21 29.99 -10.23 3.09
C VAL A 21 29.46 -9.03 3.88
N ARG A 22 29.35 -7.89 3.22
CA ARG A 22 28.94 -6.63 3.84
C ARG A 22 27.51 -6.23 3.52
N THR A 23 27.03 -6.66 2.37
CA THR A 23 25.68 -6.35 1.91
C THR A 23 24.65 -7.21 2.62
N THR A 24 23.57 -6.61 3.10
CA THR A 24 22.40 -7.34 3.62
C THR A 24 21.43 -7.57 2.46
N PRO A 25 20.93 -8.81 2.25
CA PRO A 25 20.08 -9.15 1.10
C PRO A 25 18.62 -8.70 1.30
N ILE A 26 18.42 -7.40 1.50
CA ILE A 26 17.09 -6.79 1.63
C ILE A 26 16.78 -6.03 0.33
N GLY A 27 15.61 -6.29 -0.24
CA GLY A 27 15.23 -5.81 -1.57
C GLY A 27 15.88 -6.58 -2.70
N VAL A 28 15.48 -6.31 -3.93
CA VAL A 28 15.99 -6.98 -5.14
C VAL A 28 17.46 -6.65 -5.38
N GLN A 29 17.80 -5.37 -5.34
CA GLN A 29 19.17 -4.92 -5.59
C GLN A 29 20.12 -5.36 -4.48
N GLY A 30 19.68 -5.30 -3.22
CA GLY A 30 20.44 -5.80 -2.07
C GLY A 30 20.71 -7.29 -2.17
N THR A 31 19.71 -8.08 -2.55
CA THR A 31 19.85 -9.54 -2.76
C THR A 31 20.85 -9.86 -3.88
N ARG A 32 20.74 -9.17 -5.01
CA ARG A 32 21.70 -9.33 -6.13
C ARG A 32 23.12 -8.95 -5.74
N ALA A 33 23.29 -7.87 -4.97
CA ALA A 33 24.59 -7.44 -4.49
C ALA A 33 25.19 -8.46 -3.51
N PHE A 34 24.40 -8.95 -2.56
CA PHE A 34 24.79 -10.01 -1.63
C PHE A 34 25.26 -11.27 -2.38
N MET A 35 24.49 -11.73 -3.35
CA MET A 35 24.84 -12.91 -4.14
C MET A 35 26.13 -12.71 -4.93
N ARG A 36 26.36 -11.51 -5.50
CA ARG A 36 27.65 -11.20 -6.15
C ARG A 36 28.83 -11.25 -5.20
N GLU A 37 28.69 -10.72 -3.98
CA GLU A 37 29.75 -10.78 -2.96
C GLU A 37 30.04 -12.23 -2.56
N VAL A 38 29.01 -13.05 -2.35
CA VAL A 38 29.15 -14.48 -2.02
C VAL A 38 29.83 -15.22 -3.16
N THR A 39 29.40 -15.00 -4.40
CA THR A 39 30.01 -15.61 -5.59
C THR A 39 31.49 -15.26 -5.68
N ALA A 40 31.87 -14.00 -5.56
CA ALA A 40 33.25 -13.56 -5.60
C ALA A 40 34.13 -14.21 -4.50
N ILE A 41 33.57 -14.41 -3.31
CA ILE A 41 34.28 -15.11 -2.21
C ILE A 41 34.48 -16.59 -2.58
N ILE A 42 33.47 -17.28 -3.06
CA ILE A 42 33.55 -18.69 -3.41
C ILE A 42 34.55 -18.91 -4.56
N GLU A 43 34.52 -18.08 -5.59
CA GLU A 43 35.46 -18.09 -6.70
C GLU A 43 36.91 -17.83 -6.23
N SER A 44 37.11 -16.90 -5.28
CA SER A 44 38.43 -16.65 -4.70
C SER A 44 38.99 -17.83 -3.94
N LEU A 45 38.13 -18.73 -3.47
CA LEU A 45 38.48 -19.98 -2.79
C LEU A 45 38.55 -21.19 -3.75
N GLY A 46 38.46 -20.97 -5.07
CA GLY A 46 38.51 -22.01 -6.08
C GLY A 46 37.19 -22.78 -6.30
N GLY A 47 36.09 -22.31 -5.73
CA GLY A 47 34.77 -22.89 -5.95
C GLY A 47 34.05 -22.27 -7.15
N THR A 48 32.87 -22.81 -7.46
CA THR A 48 31.97 -22.31 -8.49
C THR A 48 30.57 -22.15 -7.91
N MET A 49 29.87 -21.12 -8.32
CA MET A 49 28.45 -20.90 -7.96
C MET A 49 27.54 -21.13 -9.17
N PRO A 50 26.38 -21.78 -8.98
CA PRO A 50 25.39 -21.83 -10.03
C PRO A 50 24.84 -20.42 -10.28
N PRO A 51 24.21 -20.17 -11.45
CA PRO A 51 23.48 -18.92 -11.68
C PRO A 51 22.45 -18.66 -10.59
N VAL A 52 22.27 -17.38 -10.24
CA VAL A 52 21.28 -16.99 -9.25
C VAL A 52 19.87 -17.24 -9.81
N ASP A 53 19.08 -18.02 -9.08
CA ASP A 53 17.68 -18.24 -9.43
C ASP A 53 16.81 -17.06 -8.96
N GLU A 54 16.23 -16.34 -9.91
CA GLU A 54 15.31 -15.23 -9.66
C GLU A 54 13.84 -15.61 -9.95
N SER A 55 13.52 -16.88 -10.12
CA SER A 55 12.19 -17.35 -10.51
C SER A 55 11.08 -16.99 -9.50
N SER A 56 11.43 -16.82 -8.23
CA SER A 56 10.51 -16.38 -7.18
C SER A 56 10.21 -14.88 -7.20
N LEU A 57 10.97 -14.08 -7.93
CA LEU A 57 10.82 -12.63 -7.96
C LEU A 57 9.52 -12.20 -8.65
N ARG A 58 8.67 -11.47 -7.94
CA ARG A 58 7.38 -10.96 -8.42
C ARG A 58 7.42 -9.51 -8.91
N ALA A 59 8.52 -8.79 -8.72
CA ALA A 59 8.65 -7.40 -9.14
C ALA A 59 8.23 -7.12 -10.59
N PRO A 60 8.53 -7.98 -11.60
CA PRO A 60 8.05 -7.77 -12.97
C PRO A 60 6.53 -7.89 -13.11
N TRP A 61 5.87 -8.63 -12.23
CA TRP A 61 4.42 -8.71 -12.18
C TRP A 61 3.82 -7.47 -11.50
N TYR A 62 4.37 -7.06 -10.37
CA TYR A 62 3.93 -5.87 -9.64
C TYR A 62 4.00 -4.60 -10.49
N SER A 63 5.08 -4.41 -11.25
CA SER A 63 5.25 -3.26 -12.14
C SER A 63 4.20 -3.16 -13.25
N ARG A 64 3.46 -4.23 -13.54
CA ARG A 64 2.41 -4.28 -14.55
C ARG A 64 1.00 -4.31 -13.98
N SER A 65 0.84 -4.79 -12.76
CA SER A 65 -0.46 -5.03 -12.12
C SER A 65 -0.86 -3.95 -11.11
N VAL A 66 0.12 -3.26 -10.53
CA VAL A 66 -0.11 -2.14 -9.62
C VAL A 66 0.06 -0.84 -10.38
N ASP A 67 -0.83 0.11 -10.15
CA ASP A 67 -0.68 1.46 -10.72
C ASP A 67 0.58 2.13 -10.16
N SER A 68 1.67 2.04 -10.92
CA SER A 68 2.96 2.60 -10.54
C SER A 68 2.93 4.12 -10.41
N THR A 69 2.00 4.79 -11.09
CA THR A 69 1.84 6.25 -10.97
C THR A 69 1.31 6.66 -9.60
N TYR A 70 0.52 5.78 -8.96
CA TYR A 70 0.04 6.00 -7.60
C TYR A 70 1.17 5.90 -6.56
N LEU A 71 2.13 5.02 -6.76
CA LEU A 71 3.24 4.79 -5.81
C LEU A 71 4.39 5.78 -6.00
N THR A 72 4.64 6.22 -7.24
CA THR A 72 5.78 7.11 -7.56
C THR A 72 5.68 8.44 -6.82
N GLY A 73 6.77 8.80 -6.14
CA GLY A 73 6.87 10.07 -5.41
C GLY A 73 6.17 10.10 -4.05
N LYS A 74 5.56 9.00 -3.60
CA LYS A 74 4.98 8.89 -2.26
C LYS A 74 6.02 9.23 -1.20
N ARG A 75 5.66 10.13 -0.28
CA ARG A 75 6.56 10.64 0.76
C ARG A 75 6.66 9.64 1.91
N VAL A 76 7.87 9.14 2.17
CA VAL A 76 8.11 8.09 3.17
C VAL A 76 9.10 8.54 4.22
N PHE A 77 8.75 8.39 5.49
CA PHE A 77 9.67 8.54 6.63
C PHE A 77 10.12 7.17 7.10
N ILE A 78 11.43 7.01 7.34
CA ILE A 78 12.04 5.73 7.69
C ILE A 78 12.84 5.86 8.97
N PHE A 79 12.53 4.99 9.95
CA PHE A 79 13.23 4.96 11.23
C PHE A 79 13.31 3.53 11.80
N GLY A 80 14.43 3.14 12.37
CA GLY A 80 14.56 1.80 12.93
C GLY A 80 16.00 1.43 13.25
N ASP A 81 16.32 0.12 13.34
CA ASP A 81 17.71 -0.28 13.37
C ASP A 81 18.43 0.12 12.09
N ALA A 82 19.70 0.43 12.17
CA ALA A 82 20.44 1.01 11.06
C ALA A 82 20.45 0.13 9.81
N THR A 83 20.54 -1.19 9.96
CA THR A 83 20.57 -2.14 8.84
C THR A 83 19.28 -2.10 8.06
N HIS A 84 18.14 -2.21 8.75
CA HIS A 84 16.83 -2.21 8.11
C HIS A 84 16.48 -0.82 7.59
N ALA A 85 16.80 0.24 8.34
CA ALA A 85 16.52 1.61 7.91
C ALA A 85 17.29 1.98 6.62
N VAL A 86 18.59 1.67 6.53
CA VAL A 86 19.39 1.90 5.31
C VAL A 86 18.90 1.06 4.15
N ALA A 87 18.60 -0.22 4.39
CA ALA A 87 18.08 -1.10 3.35
C ALA A 87 16.71 -0.64 2.87
N ALA A 88 15.81 -0.28 3.79
CA ALA A 88 14.48 0.25 3.47
C ALA A 88 14.56 1.55 2.65
N ALA A 89 15.48 2.45 2.99
CA ALA A 89 15.69 3.69 2.24
C ALA A 89 16.11 3.43 0.78
N ARG A 90 16.99 2.44 0.57
CA ARG A 90 17.40 2.02 -0.77
C ARG A 90 16.27 1.35 -1.55
N VAL A 91 15.51 0.45 -0.93
CA VAL A 91 14.34 -0.19 -1.56
C VAL A 91 13.29 0.86 -1.90
N ALA A 92 12.93 1.72 -0.95
CA ALA A 92 11.94 2.77 -1.14
C ALA A 92 12.30 3.69 -2.32
N SER A 93 13.52 4.20 -2.34
CA SER A 93 13.94 5.18 -3.34
C SER A 93 14.26 4.58 -4.71
N ARG A 94 14.94 3.41 -4.75
CA ARG A 94 15.51 2.85 -5.98
C ARG A 94 14.66 1.77 -6.63
N GLU A 95 13.80 1.09 -5.84
CA GLU A 95 13.00 -0.03 -6.34
C GLU A 95 11.51 0.31 -6.42
N MET A 96 10.99 1.14 -5.50
CA MET A 96 9.58 1.53 -5.45
C MET A 96 9.29 2.94 -5.97
N GLY A 97 10.32 3.76 -6.17
CA GLY A 97 10.16 5.13 -6.64
C GLY A 97 9.56 6.09 -5.60
N PHE A 98 9.64 5.75 -4.32
CA PHE A 98 9.20 6.62 -3.23
C PHE A 98 10.17 7.78 -3.02
N ASN A 99 9.65 8.88 -2.52
CA ASN A 99 10.44 10.02 -2.05
C ASN A 99 10.69 9.87 -0.54
N VAL A 100 11.92 9.50 -0.16
CA VAL A 100 12.31 9.42 1.26
C VAL A 100 12.48 10.84 1.78
N VAL A 101 11.63 11.26 2.72
CA VAL A 101 11.62 12.61 3.30
C VAL A 101 12.31 12.70 4.66
N GLY A 102 12.62 11.56 5.27
CA GLY A 102 13.39 11.48 6.50
C GLY A 102 13.92 10.06 6.70
N LEU A 103 15.15 9.98 7.23
CA LEU A 103 15.84 8.73 7.52
C LEU A 103 16.51 8.83 8.88
N GLY A 104 16.29 7.85 9.75
CA GLY A 104 16.89 7.84 11.07
C GLY A 104 17.06 6.47 11.71
N THR A 105 17.73 6.46 12.86
CA THR A 105 17.96 5.27 13.67
C THR A 105 18.07 5.61 15.14
N TYR A 106 17.66 4.67 15.99
CA TYR A 106 17.93 4.71 17.41
C TYR A 106 19.34 4.15 17.76
N SER A 107 19.97 3.44 16.81
CA SER A 107 21.29 2.82 17.01
C SER A 107 22.41 3.85 16.76
N ARG A 108 23.04 4.29 17.85
CA ARG A 108 24.17 5.24 17.77
C ARG A 108 25.44 4.59 17.23
N GLU A 109 25.57 3.29 17.38
CA GLU A 109 26.78 2.54 17.00
C GLU A 109 26.97 2.49 15.48
N GLN A 110 25.87 2.47 14.72
CA GLN A 110 25.88 2.47 13.24
C GLN A 110 25.37 3.79 12.64
N ALA A 111 25.40 4.86 13.41
CA ALA A 111 25.00 6.19 12.97
C ALA A 111 25.75 6.67 11.72
N ARG A 112 26.96 6.16 11.49
CA ARG A 112 27.76 6.50 10.32
C ARG A 112 27.13 6.00 9.04
N GLU A 113 26.72 4.72 8.99
CA GLU A 113 26.09 4.13 7.80
C GLU A 113 24.77 4.83 7.46
N VAL A 114 24.01 5.20 8.50
CA VAL A 114 22.73 5.93 8.30
C VAL A 114 22.99 7.34 7.77
N ARG A 115 24.01 8.05 8.26
CA ARG A 115 24.40 9.37 7.73
C ARG A 115 24.87 9.29 6.28
N GLU A 116 25.66 8.27 5.94
CA GLU A 116 26.11 8.04 4.56
C GLU A 116 24.90 7.81 3.64
N ALA A 117 23.97 6.95 4.06
CA ALA A 117 22.74 6.69 3.29
C ALA A 117 21.83 7.93 3.19
N ALA A 118 21.69 8.71 4.25
CA ALA A 118 20.94 9.97 4.23
C ALA A 118 21.57 10.98 3.27
N THR A 119 22.90 11.09 3.26
CA THR A 119 23.63 11.96 2.32
C THR A 119 23.40 11.56 0.86
N GLU A 120 23.35 10.23 0.56
CA GLU A 120 22.99 9.74 -0.78
C GLU A 120 21.60 10.23 -1.25
N LEU A 121 20.69 10.50 -0.31
CA LEU A 121 19.33 10.96 -0.56
C LEU A 121 19.17 12.48 -0.41
N GLY A 122 20.24 13.21 -0.10
CA GLY A 122 20.19 14.66 0.15
C GLY A 122 19.51 15.02 1.48
N LEU A 123 19.53 14.12 2.47
CA LEU A 123 18.87 14.27 3.76
C LEU A 123 19.89 14.40 4.91
N GLU A 124 19.44 14.97 6.01
CA GLU A 124 20.10 14.86 7.30
C GLU A 124 19.55 13.66 8.09
N ALA A 125 20.45 12.84 8.65
CA ALA A 125 20.06 11.64 9.37
C ALA A 125 19.61 11.98 10.80
N LEU A 126 18.43 11.48 11.21
CA LEU A 126 17.93 11.58 12.57
C LEU A 126 18.51 10.45 13.44
N ILE A 127 19.48 10.77 14.30
CA ILE A 127 20.10 9.79 15.20
C ILE A 127 19.64 10.09 16.62
N THR A 128 18.64 9.38 17.10
CA THR A 128 18.05 9.61 18.42
C THR A 128 17.37 8.36 18.96
N ASP A 129 17.31 8.25 20.28
CA ASP A 129 16.50 7.30 21.04
C ASP A 129 15.28 7.98 21.70
N ASP A 130 15.11 9.29 21.48
CA ASP A 130 13.96 10.06 21.95
C ASP A 130 12.79 9.94 20.95
N TYR A 131 11.79 9.16 21.35
CA TYR A 131 10.59 8.95 20.53
C TYR A 131 9.74 10.22 20.38
N LEU A 132 9.83 11.20 21.26
CA LEU A 132 9.11 12.48 21.14
C LEU A 132 9.72 13.31 20.01
N LEU A 133 11.04 13.36 19.90
CA LEU A 133 11.72 14.02 18.79
C LEU A 133 11.39 13.35 17.45
N VAL A 134 11.26 12.01 17.44
CA VAL A 134 10.83 11.28 16.25
C VAL A 134 9.39 11.67 15.89
N GLU A 135 8.48 11.75 16.87
CA GLU A 135 7.09 12.16 16.65
C GLU A 135 6.99 13.60 16.09
N GLU A 136 7.72 14.54 16.68
CA GLU A 136 7.78 15.93 16.20
C GLU A 136 8.30 15.99 14.76
N THR A 137 9.32 15.20 14.45
CA THR A 137 9.89 15.12 13.09
C THR A 137 8.88 14.55 12.09
N VAL A 138 8.19 13.47 12.44
CA VAL A 138 7.14 12.88 11.59
C VAL A 138 5.99 13.87 11.38
N ALA A 139 5.55 14.53 12.45
CA ALA A 139 4.49 15.53 12.38
C ALA A 139 4.88 16.74 11.50
N ALA A 140 6.13 17.19 11.57
CA ALA A 140 6.63 18.29 10.74
C ALA A 140 6.78 17.91 9.27
N LEU A 141 7.26 16.68 8.98
CA LEU A 141 7.48 16.20 7.63
C LEU A 141 6.20 15.74 6.93
N GLN A 142 5.17 15.34 7.68
CA GLN A 142 3.89 14.82 7.15
C GLN A 142 4.07 13.80 6.02
N PRO A 143 4.71 12.65 6.27
CA PRO A 143 4.86 11.62 5.25
C PRO A 143 3.52 10.93 4.97
N GLU A 144 3.41 10.29 3.81
CA GLU A 144 2.25 9.47 3.42
C GLU A 144 2.39 8.02 3.92
N LEU A 145 3.60 7.61 4.30
CA LEU A 145 3.89 6.30 4.88
C LEU A 145 5.03 6.42 5.89
N VAL A 146 4.91 5.72 7.00
CA VAL A 146 5.98 5.55 7.97
C VAL A 146 6.47 4.10 7.92
N LEU A 147 7.76 3.90 7.68
CA LEU A 147 8.44 2.62 7.81
C LEU A 147 9.27 2.66 9.11
N GLY A 148 8.84 1.92 10.12
CA GLY A 148 9.43 2.08 11.43
C GLY A 148 9.45 0.82 12.29
N THR A 149 9.49 1.03 13.59
CA THR A 149 9.31 0.00 14.61
C THR A 149 7.88 0.06 15.14
N GLN A 150 7.56 -0.73 16.15
CA GLN A 150 6.28 -0.59 16.84
C GLN A 150 6.10 0.80 17.48
N MET A 151 7.18 1.51 17.81
CA MET A 151 7.11 2.86 18.40
C MET A 151 6.60 3.86 17.36
N GLU A 152 7.20 3.86 16.18
CA GLU A 152 6.77 4.70 15.05
C GLU A 152 5.37 4.31 14.56
N ARG A 153 4.97 3.05 14.70
CA ARG A 153 3.60 2.63 14.45
C ARG A 153 2.59 3.31 15.38
N HIS A 154 2.93 3.47 16.69
CA HIS A 154 2.07 4.20 17.62
C HIS A 154 2.00 5.69 17.26
N ILE A 155 3.11 6.30 16.86
CA ILE A 155 3.19 7.67 16.37
C ILE A 155 2.29 7.83 15.13
N ALA A 156 2.51 7.01 14.12
CA ALA A 156 1.77 7.02 12.86
C ALA A 156 0.27 6.87 13.09
N LYS A 157 -0.14 5.96 13.99
CA LYS A 157 -1.55 5.77 14.33
C LYS A 157 -2.18 7.01 14.96
N ARG A 158 -1.44 7.73 15.85
CA ARG A 158 -1.92 9.00 16.44
C ARG A 158 -2.06 10.09 15.39
N LEU A 159 -1.17 10.12 14.41
CA LEU A 159 -1.17 11.12 13.35
C LEU A 159 -2.04 10.74 12.13
N GLY A 160 -2.69 9.57 12.16
CA GLY A 160 -3.50 9.08 11.04
C GLY A 160 -2.70 8.72 9.79
N ILE A 161 -1.43 8.34 9.94
CA ILE A 161 -0.53 8.02 8.85
C ILE A 161 -0.41 6.49 8.71
N PRO A 162 -0.48 5.91 7.51
CA PRO A 162 -0.17 4.51 7.27
C PRO A 162 1.24 4.13 7.75
N CYS A 163 1.40 2.93 8.31
CA CYS A 163 2.69 2.46 8.81
C CYS A 163 2.91 0.98 8.52
N ALA A 164 4.15 0.64 8.17
CA ALA A 164 4.64 -0.73 8.15
C ALA A 164 5.84 -0.89 9.10
N VAL A 165 5.88 -2.00 9.83
CA VAL A 165 6.98 -2.31 10.74
C VAL A 165 8.09 -3.02 9.98
N ILE A 166 9.32 -2.46 10.05
CA ILE A 166 10.49 -2.95 9.30
C ILE A 166 11.59 -3.51 10.19
N SER A 167 11.61 -3.17 11.47
CA SER A 167 12.64 -3.64 12.40
C SER A 167 12.13 -3.74 13.83
N ALA A 168 12.92 -4.37 14.69
CA ALA A 168 12.64 -4.42 16.13
C ALA A 168 12.73 -3.01 16.76
N PRO A 169 11.97 -2.76 17.84
CA PRO A 169 10.96 -3.66 18.43
C PRO A 169 9.75 -3.83 17.51
N VAL A 170 9.25 -5.07 17.41
CA VAL A 170 8.12 -5.44 16.55
C VAL A 170 6.84 -5.61 17.36
N HIS A 171 5.71 -5.33 16.71
CA HIS A 171 4.40 -5.61 17.31
C HIS A 171 4.06 -7.10 17.19
N VAL A 172 3.23 -7.61 18.08
CA VAL A 172 2.81 -9.02 18.10
C VAL A 172 2.20 -9.49 16.76
N GLN A 173 1.52 -8.62 16.04
CA GLN A 173 0.94 -8.95 14.72
C GLN A 173 1.99 -9.13 13.61
N ASP A 174 3.22 -8.64 13.80
CA ASP A 174 4.31 -8.78 12.83
C ASP A 174 5.10 -10.09 13.08
N PHE A 175 4.70 -10.90 14.05
CA PHE A 175 5.24 -12.21 14.35
C PHE A 175 4.27 -13.32 13.94
N PRO A 176 4.78 -14.52 13.60
CA PRO A 176 6.18 -14.89 13.48
C PRO A 176 6.80 -14.44 12.14
N ALA A 177 8.09 -14.12 12.19
CA ALA A 177 8.86 -13.65 11.02
C ALA A 177 8.86 -14.64 9.83
N ARG A 178 8.55 -15.91 10.03
CA ARG A 178 8.41 -16.90 8.95
C ARG A 178 7.30 -16.57 7.94
N TYR A 179 6.31 -15.77 8.33
CA TYR A 179 5.24 -15.29 7.43
C TYR A 179 5.57 -13.93 6.81
N ALA A 180 6.58 -13.26 7.33
CA ALA A 180 7.04 -11.95 6.85
C ALA A 180 8.57 -11.95 6.68
N PRO A 181 9.14 -12.80 5.79
CA PRO A 181 10.55 -12.75 5.48
C PRO A 181 10.91 -11.38 4.90
N GLN A 182 12.09 -10.87 5.24
CA GLN A 182 12.56 -9.57 4.73
C GLN A 182 13.76 -9.70 3.81
N MET A 183 14.30 -10.90 3.64
CA MET A 183 15.54 -11.15 2.91
C MET A 183 15.35 -12.04 1.70
N GLY A 184 16.23 -11.88 0.74
CA GLY A 184 16.17 -12.61 -0.52
C GLY A 184 15.07 -12.06 -1.44
N PHE A 185 14.85 -12.74 -2.56
CA PHE A 185 13.84 -12.33 -3.53
C PHE A 185 12.41 -12.50 -2.99
N GLU A 186 12.17 -13.54 -2.20
CA GLU A 186 10.88 -13.69 -1.53
C GLU A 186 10.65 -12.59 -0.49
N GLY A 187 11.71 -12.21 0.24
CA GLY A 187 11.64 -11.05 1.14
C GLY A 187 11.33 -9.75 0.41
N ALA A 188 11.86 -9.56 -0.79
CA ALA A 188 11.53 -8.40 -1.61
C ALA A 188 10.05 -8.36 -2.02
N ASN A 189 9.46 -9.54 -2.33
CA ASN A 189 8.02 -9.65 -2.62
C ASN A 189 7.18 -9.26 -1.39
N VAL A 190 7.54 -9.79 -0.22
CA VAL A 190 6.83 -9.51 1.03
C VAL A 190 6.94 -8.03 1.43
N LEU A 191 8.12 -7.43 1.25
CA LEU A 191 8.31 -5.99 1.51
C LEU A 191 7.42 -5.14 0.61
N PHE A 192 7.34 -5.48 -0.68
CA PHE A 192 6.44 -4.78 -1.60
C PHE A 192 4.99 -4.85 -1.11
N ASP A 193 4.46 -6.04 -0.85
CA ASP A 193 3.10 -6.21 -0.37
C ASP A 193 2.85 -5.47 0.95
N THR A 194 3.77 -5.60 1.90
CA THR A 194 3.64 -5.00 3.23
C THR A 194 3.64 -3.47 3.19
N TRP A 195 4.40 -2.85 2.30
CA TRP A 195 4.49 -1.39 2.23
C TRP A 195 3.42 -0.77 1.34
N VAL A 196 3.01 -1.47 0.28
CA VAL A 196 1.95 -0.99 -0.63
C VAL A 196 0.58 -1.12 0.01
N HIS A 197 0.34 -2.19 0.75
CA HIS A 197 -0.95 -2.46 1.36
C HIS A 197 -1.48 -1.30 2.24
N PRO A 198 -0.72 -0.76 3.20
CA PRO A 198 -1.18 0.37 4.02
C PRO A 198 -1.49 1.64 3.20
N LEU A 199 -0.76 1.88 2.10
CA LEU A 199 -1.02 3.00 1.20
C LEU A 199 -2.33 2.81 0.43
N MET A 200 -2.61 1.60 -0.03
CA MET A 200 -3.84 1.28 -0.76
C MET A 200 -5.05 1.30 0.18
N MET A 201 -4.92 0.84 1.43
CA MET A 201 -5.97 0.91 2.43
C MET A 201 -6.32 2.36 2.80
N GLY A 202 -5.35 3.26 2.82
CA GLY A 202 -5.60 4.70 3.00
C GLY A 202 -6.47 5.29 1.89
N LEU A 203 -6.33 4.81 0.66
CA LEU A 203 -7.22 5.17 -0.45
C LEU A 203 -8.64 4.66 -0.21
N GLU A 204 -8.79 3.43 0.29
CA GLU A 204 -10.09 2.85 0.61
C GLU A 204 -10.79 3.61 1.74
N GLU A 205 -10.09 3.95 2.82
CA GLU A 205 -10.63 4.79 3.90
C GLU A 205 -11.06 6.18 3.39
N HIS A 206 -10.28 6.78 2.51
CA HIS A 206 -10.64 8.04 1.89
C HIS A 206 -11.91 7.92 1.04
N LEU A 207 -12.03 6.84 0.27
CA LEU A 207 -13.24 6.55 -0.51
C LEU A 207 -14.44 6.31 0.41
N LEU A 208 -14.29 5.52 1.47
CA LEU A 208 -15.34 5.29 2.47
C LEU A 208 -15.77 6.59 3.14
N HIS A 209 -14.84 7.46 3.50
CA HIS A 209 -15.15 8.77 4.07
C HIS A 209 -15.87 9.68 3.07
N MET A 210 -15.41 9.73 1.83
CA MET A 210 -16.04 10.49 0.74
C MET A 210 -17.45 10.00 0.45
N PHE A 211 -17.69 8.69 0.65
CA PHE A 211 -18.97 8.02 0.39
C PHE A 211 -19.79 7.74 1.66
N LYS A 212 -19.42 8.35 2.77
CA LYS A 212 -20.04 8.16 4.09
C LYS A 212 -21.57 8.33 4.09
N ASP A 213 -22.05 9.29 3.33
CA ASP A 213 -23.49 9.59 3.25
C ASP A 213 -24.18 8.89 2.07
N ASP A 214 -23.48 7.97 1.40
CA ASP A 214 -24.08 7.19 0.34
C ASP A 214 -24.95 6.06 0.90
N PHE A 215 -26.03 5.75 0.19
CA PHE A 215 -26.97 4.69 0.54
C PHE A 215 -26.31 3.34 0.81
N GLU A 216 -25.23 3.02 0.11
CA GLU A 216 -24.51 1.76 0.26
C GLU A 216 -23.35 1.82 1.26
N PHE A 217 -22.85 3.01 1.63
CA PHE A 217 -21.59 3.18 2.37
C PHE A 217 -21.72 3.98 3.67
N HIS A 218 -22.93 4.29 4.14
CA HIS A 218 -23.07 4.94 5.45
C HIS A 218 -22.92 3.92 6.60
N GLN A 219 -22.62 4.41 7.80
CA GLN A 219 -22.32 3.55 8.96
C GLN A 219 -23.43 2.57 9.36
N GLU A 220 -24.68 2.86 8.99
CA GLU A 220 -25.83 2.01 9.27
C GLU A 220 -26.28 1.19 8.05
N ALA A 221 -25.58 1.27 6.93
CA ALA A 221 -25.90 0.48 5.76
C ALA A 221 -25.58 -0.99 5.97
N ALA A 222 -26.57 -1.85 5.82
CA ALA A 222 -26.33 -3.27 5.72
C ALA A 222 -25.56 -3.58 4.42
N PRO A 223 -24.68 -4.60 4.40
CA PRO A 223 -24.02 -5.04 3.17
C PRO A 223 -25.04 -5.29 2.07
N SER A 224 -24.81 -4.75 0.87
CA SER A 224 -25.80 -4.74 -0.23
C SER A 224 -26.29 -6.12 -0.63
N HIS A 225 -25.42 -7.14 -0.52
CA HIS A 225 -25.76 -8.55 -0.82
C HIS A 225 -26.59 -9.23 0.30
N LEU A 226 -26.66 -8.64 1.50
CA LEU A 226 -27.47 -9.13 2.61
C LEU A 226 -28.75 -8.30 2.81
N GLY A 227 -28.79 -7.08 2.30
CA GLY A 227 -29.91 -6.16 2.49
C GLY A 227 -31.22 -6.63 1.86
N SER A 228 -31.17 -7.42 0.79
CA SER A 228 -32.35 -8.02 0.17
C SER A 228 -32.90 -9.23 0.95
N VAL A 229 -32.06 -9.92 1.73
CA VAL A 229 -32.44 -11.10 2.50
C VAL A 229 -33.08 -10.73 3.83
N MET A 230 -32.67 -9.62 4.44
CA MET A 230 -33.16 -9.21 5.76
C MET A 230 -34.54 -8.51 5.74
N ARG A 231 -35.03 -8.04 4.60
CA ARG A 231 -36.33 -7.36 4.49
C ARG A 231 -37.53 -8.31 4.49
N GLY A 232 -37.34 -9.62 4.47
CA GLY A 232 -38.42 -10.58 4.29
C GLY A 232 -38.44 -11.78 5.25
N GLN A 233 -37.56 -11.87 6.24
CA GLN A 233 -37.54 -13.03 7.12
C GLN A 233 -37.79 -12.67 8.59
N ALA A 234 -38.87 -13.26 9.12
CA ALA A 234 -39.08 -13.42 10.55
C ALA A 234 -37.92 -14.23 11.17
N PRO A 235 -37.63 -14.07 12.48
CA PRO A 235 -36.48 -14.71 13.13
C PRO A 235 -36.51 -16.23 12.96
N LEU A 236 -35.41 -16.79 12.46
CA LEU A 236 -35.20 -18.21 12.33
C LEU A 236 -35.17 -18.90 13.73
N PRO A 237 -35.86 -20.00 13.94
CA PRO A 237 -35.75 -20.77 15.18
C PRO A 237 -34.38 -21.42 15.24
N THR A 238 -33.73 -21.31 16.40
CA THR A 238 -32.48 -21.97 16.74
C THR A 238 -32.70 -23.49 16.84
N GLY A 239 -32.44 -24.18 15.73
CA GLY A 239 -32.42 -25.63 15.65
C GLY A 239 -31.05 -26.13 15.22
N ARG A 240 -30.49 -26.99 16.02
CA ARG A 240 -29.20 -27.68 15.85
C ARG A 240 -29.20 -28.54 14.58
N PRO A 241 -28.20 -28.58 13.72
CA PRO A 241 -28.20 -29.48 12.57
C PRO A 241 -27.81 -30.89 12.99
N THR A 242 -28.62 -31.85 12.61
CA THR A 242 -28.26 -33.26 12.56
C THR A 242 -27.67 -33.57 11.18
N ASP A 243 -26.60 -34.35 11.24
CA ASP A 243 -25.87 -34.97 10.16
C ASP A 243 -26.75 -35.69 9.14
N SER A 244 -26.55 -35.44 7.85
CA SER A 244 -26.67 -36.45 6.81
C SER A 244 -26.07 -35.95 5.47
N SER A 245 -25.10 -36.72 5.02
CA SER A 245 -24.47 -36.73 3.71
C SER A 245 -25.49 -36.92 2.57
N GLU A 246 -25.27 -36.17 1.45
CA GLU A 246 -25.43 -36.74 0.11
C GLU A 246 -24.90 -35.73 -0.97
N ASP A 247 -24.14 -36.27 -1.88
CA ASP A 247 -23.52 -35.67 -3.04
C ASP A 247 -24.53 -35.08 -4.02
N ALA A 248 -24.26 -33.92 -4.60
CA ALA A 248 -24.83 -33.53 -5.88
C ALA A 248 -23.90 -32.55 -6.62
N ASP A 249 -23.35 -33.05 -7.73
CA ASP A 249 -22.71 -32.31 -8.81
C ASP A 249 -23.58 -31.14 -9.30
N VAL A 250 -23.01 -29.95 -9.40
CA VAL A 250 -23.62 -28.85 -10.14
C VAL A 250 -22.64 -28.33 -11.20
N ALA A 251 -23.00 -28.65 -12.43
CA ALA A 251 -22.35 -28.17 -13.64
C ALA A 251 -22.53 -26.65 -13.79
N VAL A 252 -21.41 -25.98 -14.11
CA VAL A 252 -21.39 -24.56 -14.48
C VAL A 252 -21.84 -24.41 -15.93
N ALA A 253 -23.00 -23.80 -16.17
CA ALA A 253 -23.45 -23.37 -17.49
C ALA A 253 -23.17 -21.88 -17.68
N ALA A 254 -22.32 -21.56 -18.65
CA ALA A 254 -22.10 -20.21 -19.13
C ALA A 254 -23.30 -19.75 -19.95
N ALA A 255 -23.87 -18.60 -19.64
CA ALA A 255 -24.88 -17.94 -20.47
C ALA A 255 -24.30 -16.64 -21.04
N ALA A 256 -24.29 -16.56 -22.36
CA ALA A 256 -23.99 -15.38 -23.13
C ALA A 256 -25.20 -14.41 -23.17
N PRO A 257 -24.99 -13.11 -23.38
CA PRO A 257 -26.05 -12.13 -23.35
C PRO A 257 -26.79 -12.09 -24.69
N SER A 258 -28.12 -12.10 -24.65
CA SER A 258 -28.98 -11.83 -25.81
C SER A 258 -29.42 -10.37 -25.78
N ASP A 259 -29.15 -9.67 -26.88
CA ASP A 259 -29.75 -8.41 -27.25
C ASP A 259 -31.26 -8.56 -27.46
N THR A 260 -32.02 -7.71 -26.82
CA THR A 260 -33.34 -7.35 -27.35
C THR A 260 -33.64 -5.89 -27.01
N ALA A 261 -33.63 -5.08 -28.05
CA ALA A 261 -34.13 -3.72 -28.04
C ALA A 261 -35.66 -3.74 -27.92
N ALA A 262 -36.18 -3.01 -26.94
CA ALA A 262 -37.57 -2.58 -26.96
C ALA A 262 -37.64 -1.09 -26.69
N ALA A 263 -38.03 -0.35 -27.71
CA ALA A 263 -38.37 1.06 -27.65
C ALA A 263 -39.59 1.26 -26.74
N VAL A 264 -39.47 2.16 -25.76
CA VAL A 264 -40.64 2.75 -25.09
C VAL A 264 -40.49 4.26 -25.08
N SER A 265 -41.54 4.87 -25.47
CA SER A 265 -41.81 6.27 -25.78
C SER A 265 -41.38 7.27 -24.72
N ALA A 266 -41.01 8.44 -25.22
CA ALA A 266 -40.76 9.66 -24.48
C ALA A 266 -41.93 10.03 -23.57
N ASP A 267 -41.62 10.21 -22.30
CA ASP A 267 -42.38 11.12 -21.44
C ASP A 267 -41.45 12.25 -21.03
N ALA A 268 -41.92 13.47 -21.17
CA ALA A 268 -41.14 14.68 -21.01
C ALA A 268 -40.68 14.84 -19.53
N PRO A 269 -39.42 15.23 -19.25
CA PRO A 269 -38.97 15.41 -17.90
C PRO A 269 -39.60 16.67 -17.26
N PRO A 270 -39.81 16.66 -15.93
CA PRO A 270 -40.29 17.84 -15.21
C PRO A 270 -39.28 18.99 -15.36
N THR A 271 -39.82 20.15 -15.61
CA THR A 271 -39.11 21.43 -15.78
C THR A 271 -38.17 21.69 -14.63
N GLY A 272 -36.83 21.52 -14.85
CA GLY A 272 -35.83 21.88 -13.86
C GLY A 272 -34.64 20.95 -13.67
N ALA A 273 -34.58 19.80 -14.32
CA ALA A 273 -33.41 18.91 -14.19
C ALA A 273 -32.22 19.41 -15.04
N PRO A 274 -31.01 19.52 -14.44
CA PRO A 274 -29.81 19.95 -15.17
C PRO A 274 -29.43 18.97 -16.27
N THR A 275 -29.01 19.49 -17.43
CA THR A 275 -28.61 18.68 -18.58
C THR A 275 -27.10 18.61 -18.73
N TRP A 276 -26.57 17.46 -19.12
CA TRP A 276 -25.13 17.28 -19.32
C TRP A 276 -24.68 17.75 -20.71
N THR A 277 -23.53 18.42 -20.76
CA THR A 277 -22.85 18.67 -22.02
C THR A 277 -22.16 17.41 -22.52
N ALA A 278 -21.96 17.29 -23.85
CA ALA A 278 -21.25 16.16 -24.45
C ALA A 278 -19.81 15.98 -23.90
N ASP A 279 -19.14 17.07 -23.54
CA ASP A 279 -17.79 17.01 -22.95
C ASP A 279 -17.84 16.67 -21.45
N GLY A 280 -18.84 17.12 -20.72
CA GLY A 280 -19.11 16.69 -19.34
C GLY A 280 -19.37 15.18 -19.24
N GLU A 281 -20.16 14.62 -20.17
CA GLU A 281 -20.38 13.17 -20.23
C GLU A 281 -19.12 12.37 -20.60
N LYS A 282 -18.28 12.90 -21.49
CA LYS A 282 -16.99 12.26 -21.82
C LYS A 282 -16.07 12.24 -20.60
N GLU A 283 -16.01 13.32 -19.87
CA GLU A 283 -15.21 13.41 -18.66
C GLU A 283 -15.74 12.47 -17.56
N LEU A 284 -17.06 12.41 -17.38
CA LEU A 284 -17.71 11.46 -16.48
C LEU A 284 -17.39 9.99 -16.83
N LYS A 285 -17.26 9.66 -18.12
CA LYS A 285 -16.89 8.30 -18.58
C LYS A 285 -15.46 7.91 -18.24
N LYS A 286 -14.56 8.85 -18.03
CA LYS A 286 -13.19 8.57 -17.55
C LYS A 286 -13.14 8.14 -16.09
N ILE A 287 -14.18 8.44 -15.33
CA ILE A 287 -14.30 8.01 -13.93
C ILE A 287 -14.56 6.50 -13.89
N PRO A 288 -13.89 5.73 -13.02
CA PRO A 288 -14.11 4.30 -12.86
C PRO A 288 -15.59 3.97 -12.70
N PHE A 289 -16.06 2.89 -13.31
CA PHE A 289 -17.48 2.55 -13.43
C PHE A 289 -18.20 2.45 -12.07
N PHE A 290 -17.49 1.98 -11.03
CA PHE A 290 -18.04 1.78 -9.68
C PHE A 290 -18.29 3.09 -8.92
N VAL A 291 -17.62 4.18 -9.27
CA VAL A 291 -17.86 5.52 -8.66
C VAL A 291 -18.59 6.49 -9.60
N ARG A 292 -18.71 6.14 -10.89
CA ARG A 292 -19.29 7.01 -11.91
C ARG A 292 -20.74 7.40 -11.61
N GLY A 293 -21.54 6.46 -11.14
CA GLY A 293 -22.95 6.70 -10.82
C GLY A 293 -23.13 7.75 -9.73
N LYS A 294 -22.25 7.80 -8.75
CA LYS A 294 -22.29 8.79 -7.69
C LYS A 294 -21.72 10.14 -8.13
N ALA A 295 -20.58 10.13 -8.83
CA ALA A 295 -20.06 11.38 -9.38
C ALA A 295 -21.15 12.09 -10.20
N LYS A 296 -21.92 11.34 -11.00
CA LYS A 296 -23.06 11.87 -11.74
C LYS A 296 -24.12 12.48 -10.81
N ARG A 297 -24.62 11.73 -9.84
CA ARG A 297 -25.68 12.21 -8.90
C ARG A 297 -25.21 13.42 -8.07
N ASN A 298 -23.99 13.39 -7.56
CA ASN A 298 -23.43 14.50 -6.79
C ASN A 298 -23.30 15.77 -7.64
N THR A 299 -22.85 15.62 -8.89
CA THR A 299 -22.76 16.75 -9.81
C THR A 299 -24.16 17.30 -10.19
N GLU A 300 -25.12 16.42 -10.41
CA GLU A 300 -26.50 16.81 -10.67
C GLU A 300 -27.13 17.52 -9.46
N ARG A 301 -26.90 17.01 -8.24
CA ARG A 301 -27.34 17.66 -7.00
C ARG A 301 -26.69 19.02 -6.80
N PHE A 302 -25.36 19.11 -6.97
CA PHE A 302 -24.65 20.37 -6.91
C PHE A 302 -25.18 21.38 -7.93
N ALA A 303 -25.45 20.94 -9.16
CA ALA A 303 -26.02 21.78 -10.20
C ALA A 303 -27.42 22.30 -9.81
N VAL A 304 -28.26 21.46 -9.22
CA VAL A 304 -29.57 21.87 -8.70
C VAL A 304 -29.43 22.88 -7.57
N ASP A 305 -28.56 22.62 -6.60
CA ASP A 305 -28.31 23.47 -5.43
C ASP A 305 -27.75 24.86 -5.83
N GLN A 306 -26.95 24.90 -6.91
CA GLN A 306 -26.38 26.12 -7.46
C GLN A 306 -27.21 26.76 -8.58
N GLY A 307 -28.35 26.19 -8.95
CA GLY A 307 -29.21 26.69 -10.03
C GLY A 307 -28.56 26.58 -11.43
N ILE A 308 -27.64 25.65 -11.62
CA ILE A 308 -26.94 25.43 -12.89
C ILE A 308 -27.80 24.54 -13.79
N ALA A 309 -28.26 25.05 -14.91
CA ALA A 309 -29.09 24.29 -15.86
C ALA A 309 -28.27 23.38 -16.79
N LEU A 310 -26.97 23.67 -16.99
CA LEU A 310 -26.12 22.94 -17.92
C LEU A 310 -24.84 22.49 -17.22
N ILE A 311 -24.65 21.17 -17.08
CA ILE A 311 -23.48 20.58 -16.43
C ILE A 311 -22.33 20.46 -17.42
N THR A 312 -21.27 21.25 -17.17
CA THR A 312 -20.01 21.26 -17.93
C THR A 312 -18.93 20.45 -17.22
N VAL A 313 -17.76 20.32 -17.84
CA VAL A 313 -16.57 19.74 -17.20
C VAL A 313 -16.18 20.53 -15.94
N GLU A 314 -16.26 21.86 -15.98
CA GLU A 314 -15.98 22.73 -14.83
C GLU A 314 -16.96 22.45 -13.68
N THR A 315 -18.26 22.35 -13.98
CA THR A 315 -19.28 22.00 -12.96
C THR A 315 -18.99 20.66 -12.30
N LEU A 316 -18.47 19.68 -13.04
CA LEU A 316 -18.06 18.38 -12.50
C LEU A 316 -16.90 18.52 -11.51
N TYR A 317 -15.89 19.34 -11.83
CA TYR A 317 -14.77 19.58 -10.94
C TYR A 317 -15.13 20.45 -9.73
N ASP A 318 -16.02 21.42 -9.88
CA ASP A 318 -16.54 22.25 -8.79
C ASP A 318 -17.36 21.41 -7.81
N ALA A 319 -18.22 20.55 -8.32
CA ALA A 319 -18.96 19.58 -7.52
C ALA A 319 -17.98 18.65 -6.75
N LYS A 320 -16.94 18.15 -7.42
CA LYS A 320 -15.89 17.37 -6.77
C LYS A 320 -15.22 18.15 -5.64
N ALA A 321 -14.83 19.41 -5.87
CA ALA A 321 -14.21 20.26 -4.85
C ALA A 321 -15.15 20.56 -3.68
N HIS A 322 -16.46 20.73 -3.95
CA HIS A 322 -17.47 20.97 -2.93
C HIS A 322 -17.67 19.76 -2.00
N PHE A 323 -17.72 18.55 -2.56
CA PHE A 323 -17.94 17.32 -1.79
C PHE A 323 -16.63 16.67 -1.29
N SER A 324 -15.45 17.26 -1.57
CA SER A 324 -14.14 16.79 -1.06
C SER A 324 -13.69 17.54 0.21
N ARG A 325 -14.49 18.45 0.71
CA ARG A 325 -14.28 19.13 1.99
C ARG A 325 -15.08 18.42 3.07
#